data_9eeecdfb78688040cfc37878c17f2da5
#
_entry.id   9eeecdfb78688040cfc37878c17f2da5
#
_cell.length_a   1.000
_cell.length_b   1.000
_cell.length_c   1.000
_cell.angle_alpha   90.00
_cell.angle_beta   90.00
_cell.angle_gamma   90.00
#
_symmetry.space_group_name_H-M   'P 1'
#
loop_
_entity.id
_entity.type
_entity.pdbx_description
1 polymer ?
#
loop_
_entity_poly.entity_id
_entity_poly.type
_entity_poly.pdbx_seq_one_letter_code
_entity_poly.pdbx_strand_id
1 'polypeptide(L)' 'MEKEGCRMLGLKKLRAERGLSQLKVAMDLSISREALSYYENGRRSPDLQMLLKLSGYFNVSIDYLITGREFRKA' A
#
# COMPACT_ATOMS: atom_id res chain seq x y z
N MET A 1 17.66 12.32 12.67
CA MET A 1 16.65 12.46 12.09
C MET A 1 15.82 11.33 12.05
N GLU A 2 14.64 11.50 12.33
CA GLU A 2 13.84 10.50 12.34
C GLU A 2 13.31 10.08 11.08
N LYS A 3 13.04 8.92 10.89
CA LYS A 3 12.56 8.48 9.76
C LYS A 3 11.25 7.96 9.89
N GLU A 4 10.35 8.42 9.18
CA GLU A 4 9.05 7.90 9.23
C GLU A 4 9.04 6.63 8.49
N GLY A 5 8.10 5.86 8.53
CA GLY A 5 7.99 4.63 7.78
C GLY A 5 7.95 4.92 6.32
N CYS A 6 8.11 3.89 5.50
CA CYS A 6 8.05 4.05 4.09
C CYS A 6 6.67 4.40 3.66
N ARG A 7 6.53 5.43 2.88
CA ARG A 7 5.27 5.74 2.30
C ARG A 7 5.06 4.78 1.20
N MET A 8 3.89 4.23 1.08
CA MET A 8 3.59 3.29 0.03
C MET A 8 2.96 4.05 -1.12
N LEU A 9 3.82 4.66 -1.91
CA LEU A 9 3.37 5.52 -2.99
C LEU A 9 2.53 4.78 -4.02
N GLY A 10 2.91 3.55 -4.31
CA GLY A 10 2.15 2.77 -5.27
C GLY A 10 0.78 2.39 -4.77
N LEU A 11 0.64 2.17 -3.47
CA LEU A 11 -0.62 1.80 -2.88
C LEU A 11 -1.66 2.90 -3.09
N LYS A 12 -1.30 4.12 -2.74
CA LYS A 12 -2.22 5.22 -2.88
C LYS A 12 -2.52 5.47 -4.36
N LYS A 13 -1.52 5.39 -5.19
CA LYS A 13 -1.67 5.62 -6.62
C LYS A 13 -2.63 4.60 -7.24
N LEU A 14 -2.44 3.32 -6.93
CA LEU A 14 -3.30 2.28 -7.46
C LEU A 14 -4.74 2.44 -7.00
N ARG A 15 -4.91 2.74 -5.72
CA ARG A 15 -6.24 2.88 -5.18
C ARG A 15 -6.96 4.03 -5.90
N ALA A 16 -6.27 5.16 -6.07
CA ALA A 16 -6.85 6.31 -6.73
C ALA A 16 -7.16 6.02 -8.20
N GLU A 17 -6.23 5.36 -8.89
CA GLU A 17 -6.42 5.05 -10.29
C GLU A 17 -7.58 4.12 -10.52
N ARG A 18 -7.86 3.25 -9.57
CA ARG A 18 -8.95 2.30 -9.71
C ARG A 18 -10.27 2.83 -9.12
N GLY A 19 -10.24 4.07 -8.66
CA GLY A 19 -11.45 4.69 -8.12
C GLY A 19 -11.93 4.07 -6.83
N LEU A 20 -11.02 3.52 -6.04
CA LEU A 20 -11.39 2.84 -4.81
C LEU A 20 -11.18 3.76 -3.62
N SER A 21 -12.14 3.78 -2.71
CA SER A 21 -11.99 4.59 -1.51
C SER A 21 -11.14 3.85 -0.50
N GLN A 22 -10.60 4.57 0.46
CA GLN A 22 -9.85 3.93 1.54
C GLN A 22 -10.75 2.97 2.29
N LEU A 23 -12.00 3.34 2.52
CA LEU A 23 -12.91 2.48 3.25
C LEU A 23 -13.14 1.16 2.52
N LYS A 24 -13.33 1.23 1.21
CA LYS A 24 -13.59 0.02 0.44
C LYS A 24 -12.40 -0.93 0.52
N VAL A 25 -11.20 -0.44 0.30
CA VAL A 25 -10.03 -1.28 0.33
C VAL A 25 -9.78 -1.82 1.74
N ALA A 26 -9.97 -0.99 2.75
CA ALA A 26 -9.78 -1.42 4.13
C ALA A 26 -10.74 -2.54 4.47
N MET A 27 -12.00 -2.42 4.07
CA MET A 27 -12.98 -3.44 4.33
C MET A 27 -12.62 -4.73 3.63
N ASP A 28 -12.17 -4.65 2.39
CA ASP A 28 -11.81 -5.84 1.64
C ASP A 28 -10.61 -6.56 2.27
N LEU A 29 -9.73 -5.80 2.91
CA LEU A 29 -8.55 -6.38 3.54
C LEU A 29 -8.75 -6.68 5.02
N SER A 30 -9.92 -6.37 5.54
CA SER A 30 -10.26 -6.59 6.95
C SER A 30 -9.36 -5.81 7.90
N ILE A 31 -9.08 -4.57 7.54
CA ILE A 31 -8.31 -3.69 8.40
C ILE A 31 -9.12 -2.40 8.57
N SER A 32 -8.72 -1.55 9.49
CA SER A 32 -9.40 -0.30 9.68
C SER A 32 -8.99 0.70 8.61
N ARG A 33 -9.84 1.68 8.33
CA ARG A 33 -9.50 2.71 7.39
C ARG A 33 -8.28 3.49 7.86
N GLU A 34 -8.16 3.69 9.17
CA GLU A 34 -7.02 4.38 9.73
C GLU A 34 -5.73 3.63 9.46
N ALA A 35 -5.77 2.30 9.58
CA ALA A 35 -4.58 1.51 9.32
C ALA A 35 -4.12 1.69 7.87
N LEU A 36 -5.07 1.65 6.95
CA LEU A 36 -4.73 1.83 5.55
C LEU A 36 -4.16 3.23 5.31
N SER A 37 -4.76 4.22 5.93
CA SER A 37 -4.27 5.59 5.79
C SER A 37 -2.85 5.72 6.32
N TYR A 38 -2.55 5.06 7.43
CA TYR A 38 -1.21 5.10 7.98
C TYR A 38 -0.19 4.47 7.02
N TYR A 39 -0.57 3.37 6.38
CA TYR A 39 0.31 2.74 5.40
C TYR A 39 0.57 3.69 4.23
N GLU A 40 -0.48 4.33 3.73
CA GLU A 40 -0.35 5.21 2.58
C GLU A 40 0.52 6.43 2.89
N ASN A 41 0.47 6.88 4.14
CA ASN A 41 1.17 8.10 4.51
C ASN A 41 2.51 7.87 5.22
N GLY A 42 2.90 6.62 5.35
CA GLY A 42 4.19 6.32 5.95
C GLY A 42 4.25 6.39 7.46
N ARG A 43 3.07 6.47 8.12
CA ARG A 43 3.08 6.52 9.56
C ARG A 43 3.23 5.16 10.17
N ARG A 44 2.95 4.12 9.41
CA ARG A 44 3.09 2.76 9.87
C ARG A 44 3.44 1.91 8.69
N SER A 45 4.30 0.93 8.84
CA SER A 45 4.67 0.04 7.76
C SER A 45 3.92 -1.26 7.93
N PRO A 46 3.36 -1.82 6.86
CA PRO A 46 2.68 -3.10 6.95
C PRO A 46 3.68 -4.19 7.17
N ASP A 47 3.27 -5.25 7.86
CA ASP A 47 4.15 -6.39 8.03
C ASP A 47 4.15 -7.22 6.75
N LEU A 48 4.93 -8.26 6.75
CA LEU A 48 5.11 -9.07 5.56
C LEU A 48 3.80 -9.66 5.07
N GLN A 49 2.98 -10.16 5.98
CA GLN A 49 1.72 -10.76 5.58
C GLN A 49 0.80 -9.73 4.95
N MET A 50 0.77 -8.51 5.49
CA MET A 50 -0.08 -7.48 4.92
C MET A 50 0.45 -7.05 3.56
N LEU A 51 1.79 -7.03 3.37
CA LEU A 51 2.36 -6.71 2.08
C LEU A 51 1.92 -7.73 1.03
N LEU A 52 1.91 -9.01 1.41
CA LEU A 52 1.48 -10.05 0.49
C LEU A 52 0.01 -9.92 0.16
N LYS A 53 -0.80 -9.56 1.15
CA LYS A 53 -2.24 -9.36 0.91
C LYS A 53 -2.46 -8.19 -0.04
N LEU A 54 -1.75 -7.10 0.17
CA LEU A 54 -1.89 -5.93 -0.69
C LEU A 54 -1.44 -6.24 -2.11
N SER A 55 -0.33 -6.96 -2.23
CA SER A 55 0.19 -7.35 -3.53
C SER A 55 -0.85 -8.20 -4.28
N GLY A 56 -1.43 -9.16 -3.60
CA GLY A 56 -2.45 -10.00 -4.20
C GLY A 56 -3.74 -9.25 -4.53
N TYR A 57 -4.14 -8.36 -3.63
CA TYR A 57 -5.37 -7.62 -3.83
C TYR A 57 -5.28 -6.74 -5.07
N PHE A 58 -4.16 -6.06 -5.27
CA PHE A 58 -3.99 -5.19 -6.41
C PHE A 58 -3.31 -5.87 -7.60
N ASN A 59 -2.83 -7.09 -7.41
CA ASN A 59 -2.15 -7.85 -8.43
C ASN A 59 -0.94 -7.11 -8.96
N VAL A 60 -0.08 -6.64 -8.08
CA VAL A 60 1.14 -5.95 -8.44
C VAL A 60 2.25 -6.41 -7.53
N SER A 61 3.48 -6.11 -7.88
CA SER A 61 4.61 -6.50 -7.05
C SER A 61 4.67 -5.65 -5.80
N ILE A 62 5.36 -6.12 -4.79
CA ILE A 62 5.56 -5.36 -3.57
C ILE A 62 6.39 -4.12 -3.88
N ASP A 63 7.36 -4.24 -4.80
CA ASP A 63 8.13 -3.08 -5.22
C ASP A 63 7.23 -1.98 -5.74
N TYR A 64 6.23 -2.34 -6.53
CA TYR A 64 5.34 -1.34 -7.09
C TYR A 64 4.51 -0.69 -6.00
N LEU A 65 4.09 -1.46 -5.01
CA LEU A 65 3.32 -0.91 -3.90
C LEU A 65 4.10 0.16 -3.16
N ILE A 66 5.39 -0.05 -2.99
CA ILE A 66 6.19 0.87 -2.23
C ILE A 66 6.64 2.05 -3.05
N THR A 67 7.13 1.82 -4.24
CA THR A 67 7.75 2.88 -5.03
C THR A 67 6.84 3.51 -6.05
N GLY A 68 5.79 2.82 -6.42
CA GLY A 68 4.92 3.29 -7.50
C GLY A 68 5.51 3.04 -8.87
N ARG A 69 6.58 2.25 -8.94
CA ARG A 69 7.22 1.95 -10.21
C ARG A 69 7.56 0.50 -10.27
N GLU A 70 7.54 -0.04 -11.47
CA GLU A 70 7.91 -1.41 -11.65
C GLU A 70 9.40 -1.52 -11.56
N PHE A 71 9.88 -2.56 -10.86
CA PHE A 71 11.28 -2.79 -10.74
C PHE A 71 11.71 -3.51 -12.01
N ARG A 72 12.77 -3.00 -12.66
CA ARG A 72 13.24 -3.63 -13.81
C ARG A 72 14.64 -4.03 -13.62
N LYS A 73 14.94 -5.31 -13.80
CA LYS A 73 16.26 -5.76 -13.69
C LYS A 73 16.93 -5.49 -14.97
N ALA A 74 18.06 -4.99 -14.92
CA ALA A 74 18.81 -4.62 -16.13
C ALA A 74 19.31 -5.85 -16.85
#